data_18da7bd16748bb0a39e2a1f668dca29d
#
_entry.id   18da7bd16748bb0a39e2a1f668dca29d
#
_cell.length_a   1.000
_cell.length_b   1.000
_cell.length_c   1.000
_cell.angle_alpha   90.00
_cell.angle_beta   90.00
_cell.angle_gamma   90.00
#
_symmetry.space_group_name_H-M   'P 1'
#
loop_
_entity.id
_entity.type
_entity.pdbx_description
1 polymer ?
#
loop_
_entity_poly.entity_id
_entity_poly.type
_entity_poly.pdbx_seq_one_letter_code
_entity_poly.pdbx_strand_id
1 'polypeptide(L)'
;MMRFNITIFLFISSVFAQPVFEQIEIKSITKLNIPYAGKITLNSTINAADGLYREEVQSEYDRFYVRMMAGGNKTAGKLIDQSKELFIMYDMSDKEFASEEFEVIRNNSGKPTLKDVTNISPGGGGNRNQNNSNEDRNDDNDSNEEESSNDEKPTIERTVSSAHEIVNGFNCKKITTRISRDGGYMQMQEWITPDTSFFIFVNNIEKNVVESYDGSYSKTPSSNDWVSRIDPDRNFEIIPGEVVKNTMEMLDEEGETSFSMDMEILSVKSVPYDSLKFALPEEFKLVDQLD
;
A
#
# COMPACT_ATOMS: atom_id res chain seq x y z
N MET A 1 33.88 -14.77 -62.27
CA MET A 1 33.40 -15.73 -61.23
C MET A 1 33.43 -15.00 -59.88
N MET A 2 32.32 -14.48 -59.51
CA MET A 2 32.17 -13.57 -58.34
C MET A 2 31.63 -14.42 -57.16
N ARG A 3 32.45 -14.57 -56.10
CA ARG A 3 32.07 -15.33 -54.91
C ARG A 3 31.32 -14.39 -53.94
N PHE A 4 30.03 -14.63 -53.78
CA PHE A 4 29.20 -13.98 -52.75
C PHE A 4 29.45 -14.67 -51.41
N ASN A 5 30.03 -13.95 -50.44
CA ASN A 5 30.08 -14.38 -49.05
C ASN A 5 28.80 -13.92 -48.35
N ILE A 6 27.92 -14.87 -48.03
CA ILE A 6 26.74 -14.63 -47.20
C ILE A 6 27.17 -14.78 -45.75
N THR A 7 27.27 -13.66 -45.03
CA THR A 7 27.49 -13.64 -43.58
C THR A 7 26.12 -13.74 -42.91
N ILE A 8 25.80 -14.90 -42.35
CA ILE A 8 24.58 -15.12 -41.56
C ILE A 8 24.84 -14.54 -40.18
N PHE A 9 24.19 -13.42 -39.85
CA PHE A 9 24.11 -12.89 -38.49
C PHE A 9 23.05 -13.69 -37.72
N LEU A 10 23.50 -14.61 -36.85
CA LEU A 10 22.66 -15.25 -35.83
C LEU A 10 22.38 -14.23 -34.73
N PHE A 11 21.21 -13.63 -34.77
CA PHE A 11 20.65 -12.89 -33.61
C PHE A 11 20.25 -13.93 -32.55
N ILE A 12 21.12 -14.13 -31.56
CA ILE A 12 20.74 -14.82 -30.32
C ILE A 12 19.93 -13.82 -29.50
N SER A 13 18.60 -13.84 -29.64
CA SER A 13 17.70 -13.21 -28.70
C SER A 13 17.79 -13.99 -27.38
N SER A 14 18.58 -13.49 -26.43
CA SER A 14 18.54 -13.95 -25.05
C SER A 14 17.15 -13.58 -24.49
N VAL A 15 16.26 -14.55 -24.52
CA VAL A 15 15.02 -14.48 -23.75
C VAL A 15 15.45 -14.53 -22.28
N PHE A 16 15.50 -13.40 -21.62
CA PHE A 16 15.64 -13.36 -20.17
C PHE A 16 14.36 -13.99 -19.60
N ALA A 17 14.44 -15.27 -19.23
CA ALA A 17 13.39 -15.91 -18.48
C ALA A 17 13.21 -15.11 -17.18
N GLN A 18 12.03 -14.56 -16.96
CA GLN A 18 11.72 -13.95 -15.67
C GLN A 18 11.82 -15.03 -14.58
N PRO A 19 12.36 -14.71 -13.41
CA PRO A 19 12.42 -15.67 -12.33
C PRO A 19 11.00 -16.15 -11.99
N VAL A 20 10.81 -17.46 -11.99
CA VAL A 20 9.52 -18.05 -11.57
C VAL A 20 9.60 -18.22 -10.05
N PHE A 21 8.80 -17.46 -9.33
CA PHE A 21 8.67 -17.60 -7.89
C PHE A 21 7.48 -18.52 -7.58
N GLU A 22 7.64 -19.43 -6.62
CA GLU A 22 6.53 -20.25 -6.13
C GLU A 22 5.69 -19.47 -5.11
N GLN A 23 6.37 -18.78 -4.18
CA GLN A 23 5.75 -17.93 -3.17
C GLN A 23 6.72 -16.82 -2.78
N ILE A 24 6.18 -15.62 -2.53
CA ILE A 24 6.93 -14.50 -1.95
C ILE A 24 6.32 -14.15 -0.59
N GLU A 25 7.19 -14.01 0.42
CA GLU A 25 6.87 -13.44 1.73
C GLU A 25 7.50 -12.05 1.84
N ILE A 26 6.68 -11.03 2.14
CA ILE A 26 7.13 -9.67 2.47
C ILE A 26 6.76 -9.38 3.92
N LYS A 27 7.72 -8.85 4.69
CA LYS A 27 7.48 -8.33 6.04
C LYS A 27 7.81 -6.86 6.10
N SER A 28 6.92 -6.08 6.66
CA SER A 28 7.11 -4.65 6.85
C SER A 28 6.66 -4.20 8.24
N ILE A 29 7.15 -3.03 8.63
CA ILE A 29 6.74 -2.35 9.85
C ILE A 29 6.36 -0.91 9.49
N THR A 30 5.24 -0.43 10.04
CA THR A 30 4.85 0.97 9.98
C THR A 30 4.68 1.49 11.40
N LYS A 31 5.34 2.59 11.71
CA LYS A 31 5.23 3.28 13.00
C LYS A 31 4.61 4.64 12.76
N LEU A 32 3.51 4.90 13.44
CA LEU A 32 2.79 6.16 13.40
C LEU A 32 2.95 6.83 14.77
N ASN A 33 3.23 8.13 14.77
CA ASN A 33 3.18 8.95 15.97
C ASN A 33 2.14 10.04 15.74
N ILE A 34 1.03 9.94 16.46
CA ILE A 34 -0.15 10.76 16.26
C ILE A 34 -0.36 11.58 17.53
N PRO A 35 -0.53 12.91 17.44
CA PRO A 35 -0.86 13.75 18.57
C PRO A 35 -2.05 13.16 19.35
N TYR A 36 -1.93 13.15 20.67
CA TYR A 36 -2.92 12.60 21.60
C TYR A 36 -3.15 11.08 21.53
N ALA A 37 -3.02 10.43 20.36
CA ALA A 37 -3.15 8.98 20.23
C ALA A 37 -1.86 8.22 20.63
N GLY A 38 -0.69 8.88 20.53
CA GLY A 38 0.60 8.26 20.84
C GLY A 38 1.17 7.46 19.67
N LYS A 39 1.96 6.44 20.00
CA LYS A 39 2.59 5.60 18.99
C LYS A 39 1.72 4.38 18.66
N ILE A 40 1.59 4.10 17.37
CA ILE A 40 0.95 2.90 16.84
C ILE A 40 1.98 2.19 15.98
N THR A 41 2.20 0.90 16.23
CA THR A 41 3.07 0.05 15.42
C THR A 41 2.22 -0.97 14.69
N LEU A 42 2.41 -1.05 13.38
CA LEU A 42 1.77 -2.03 12.50
C LEU A 42 2.85 -2.92 11.93
N ASN A 43 2.80 -4.22 12.25
CA ASN A 43 3.65 -5.23 11.63
C ASN A 43 2.82 -5.94 10.56
N SER A 44 3.21 -5.83 9.30
CA SER A 44 2.50 -6.47 8.20
C SER A 44 3.31 -7.62 7.62
N THR A 45 2.61 -8.70 7.26
CA THR A 45 3.15 -9.82 6.53
C THR A 45 2.26 -10.12 5.32
N ILE A 46 2.85 -10.09 4.13
CA ILE A 46 2.19 -10.47 2.89
C ILE A 46 2.77 -11.80 2.44
N ASN A 47 1.91 -12.75 2.08
CA ASN A 47 2.26 -13.96 1.37
C ASN A 47 1.50 -13.98 0.05
N ALA A 48 2.22 -14.14 -1.07
CA ALA A 48 1.65 -14.19 -2.40
C ALA A 48 2.17 -15.41 -3.16
N ALA A 49 1.25 -16.19 -3.74
CA ALA A 49 1.51 -17.31 -4.63
C ALA A 49 0.48 -17.30 -5.77
N ASP A 50 0.63 -18.14 -6.77
CA ASP A 50 -0.28 -18.14 -7.92
C ASP A 50 -1.74 -18.32 -7.49
N GLY A 51 -2.60 -17.35 -7.81
CA GLY A 51 -4.01 -17.32 -7.44
C GLY A 51 -4.30 -17.15 -5.93
N LEU A 52 -3.29 -16.88 -5.10
CA LEU A 52 -3.41 -16.78 -3.63
C LEU A 52 -2.73 -15.51 -3.11
N TYR A 53 -3.46 -14.71 -2.37
CA TYR A 53 -2.94 -13.52 -1.69
C TYR A 53 -3.40 -13.50 -0.24
N ARG A 54 -2.47 -13.38 0.70
CA ARG A 54 -2.74 -13.19 2.12
C ARG A 54 -1.97 -12.01 2.65
N GLU A 55 -2.67 -11.13 3.34
CA GLU A 55 -2.09 -10.03 4.11
C GLU A 55 -2.53 -10.15 5.57
N GLU A 56 -1.61 -9.98 6.48
CA GLU A 56 -1.84 -10.00 7.91
C GLU A 56 -1.20 -8.78 8.55
N VAL A 57 -1.93 -8.07 9.38
CA VAL A 57 -1.49 -6.87 10.08
C VAL A 57 -1.68 -7.05 11.57
N GLN A 58 -0.59 -6.94 12.32
CA GLN A 58 -0.60 -6.87 13.77
C GLN A 58 -0.45 -5.42 14.22
N SER A 59 -1.43 -4.94 14.99
CA SER A 59 -1.43 -3.59 15.55
C SER A 59 -1.04 -3.60 17.02
N GLU A 60 -0.19 -2.65 17.42
CA GLU A 60 0.24 -2.43 18.78
C GLU A 60 0.09 -0.95 19.13
N TYR A 61 -0.54 -0.65 20.27
CA TYR A 61 -0.80 0.70 20.76
C TYR A 61 -0.04 0.92 22.06
N ASP A 62 0.76 1.99 22.15
CA ASP A 62 1.54 2.33 23.35
C ASP A 62 0.66 2.89 24.46
N ARG A 63 -0.37 3.68 24.11
CA ARG A 63 -1.28 4.30 25.09
C ARG A 63 -2.44 3.39 25.46
N PHE A 64 -2.62 3.15 26.75
CA PHE A 64 -3.64 2.26 27.27
C PHE A 64 -5.08 2.64 26.82
N TYR A 65 -5.42 3.93 26.86
CA TYR A 65 -6.78 4.36 26.47
C TYR A 65 -7.05 4.18 24.98
N VAL A 66 -6.03 4.42 24.11
CA VAL A 66 -6.15 4.17 22.67
C VAL A 66 -6.31 2.70 22.41
N ARG A 67 -5.49 1.86 23.05
CA ARG A 67 -5.59 0.41 22.97
C ARG A 67 -6.97 -0.10 23.41
N MET A 68 -7.53 0.47 24.50
CA MET A 68 -8.86 0.09 24.97
C MET A 68 -9.95 0.51 23.96
N MET A 69 -9.86 1.70 23.37
CA MET A 69 -10.80 2.15 22.33
C MET A 69 -10.68 1.37 21.02
N ALA A 70 -9.50 0.87 20.68
CA ALA A 70 -9.26 0.06 19.50
C ALA A 70 -9.61 -1.42 19.71
N GLY A 71 -10.12 -1.82 20.88
CA GLY A 71 -10.43 -3.21 21.19
C GLY A 71 -9.20 -4.07 21.54
N GLY A 72 -8.06 -3.47 21.86
CA GLY A 72 -6.82 -4.17 22.20
C GLY A 72 -5.76 -4.08 21.10
N ASN A 73 -4.66 -4.80 21.30
CA ASN A 73 -3.74 -5.12 20.21
C ASN A 73 -4.37 -6.25 19.41
N LYS A 74 -4.52 -6.06 18.11
CA LYS A 74 -5.19 -7.03 17.24
C LYS A 74 -4.24 -7.55 16.17
N THR A 75 -4.49 -8.77 15.75
CA THR A 75 -3.91 -9.34 14.53
C THR A 75 -5.04 -9.72 13.62
N ALA A 76 -5.17 -9.01 12.52
CA ALA A 76 -6.23 -9.20 11.56
C ALA A 76 -5.65 -9.43 10.16
N GLY A 77 -6.40 -10.05 9.28
CA GLY A 77 -5.91 -10.29 7.93
C GLY A 77 -7.00 -10.49 6.90
N LYS A 78 -6.55 -10.48 5.65
CA LYS A 78 -7.35 -10.87 4.49
C LYS A 78 -6.66 -12.01 3.76
N LEU A 79 -7.48 -12.91 3.23
CA LEU A 79 -7.05 -14.01 2.37
C LEU A 79 -7.96 -14.04 1.15
N ILE A 80 -7.35 -14.04 -0.03
CA ILE A 80 -8.06 -14.16 -1.30
C ILE A 80 -7.59 -15.45 -1.96
N ASP A 81 -8.52 -16.36 -2.21
CA ASP A 81 -8.28 -17.65 -2.86
C ASP A 81 -9.07 -17.72 -4.16
N GLN A 82 -8.38 -17.51 -5.28
CA GLN A 82 -8.99 -17.52 -6.60
C GLN A 82 -9.51 -18.91 -6.99
N SER A 83 -8.87 -19.98 -6.53
CA SER A 83 -9.28 -21.33 -6.87
C SER A 83 -10.59 -21.74 -6.18
N LYS A 84 -10.86 -21.18 -5.00
CA LYS A 84 -12.10 -21.38 -4.25
C LYS A 84 -13.11 -20.28 -4.48
N GLU A 85 -12.75 -19.26 -5.23
CA GLU A 85 -13.56 -18.04 -5.46
C GLU A 85 -14.01 -17.39 -4.12
N LEU A 86 -13.09 -17.30 -3.14
CA LEU A 86 -13.39 -16.78 -1.81
C LEU A 86 -12.51 -15.58 -1.46
N PHE A 87 -13.17 -14.57 -0.92
CA PHE A 87 -12.57 -13.46 -0.19
C PHE A 87 -12.86 -13.65 1.31
N ILE A 88 -11.83 -13.64 2.14
CA ILE A 88 -11.92 -13.93 3.57
C ILE A 88 -11.26 -12.81 4.35
N MET A 89 -11.95 -12.27 5.34
CA MET A 89 -11.41 -11.43 6.40
C MET A 89 -11.37 -12.20 7.70
N TYR A 90 -10.33 -12.04 8.52
CA TYR A 90 -10.20 -12.77 9.76
C TYR A 90 -9.55 -11.95 10.87
N ASP A 91 -9.91 -12.26 12.11
CA ASP A 91 -9.29 -11.76 13.34
C ASP A 91 -8.66 -12.93 14.11
N MET A 92 -7.32 -12.90 14.22
CA MET A 92 -6.55 -13.93 14.94
C MET A 92 -6.78 -13.86 16.44
N SER A 93 -7.10 -12.67 16.98
CA SER A 93 -7.26 -12.43 18.40
C SER A 93 -8.56 -13.06 18.91
N ASP A 94 -9.63 -12.90 18.13
CA ASP A 94 -10.95 -13.43 18.46
C ASP A 94 -11.19 -14.84 17.86
N LYS A 95 -10.29 -15.28 16.98
CA LYS A 95 -10.37 -16.55 16.23
C LYS A 95 -11.66 -16.63 15.41
N GLU A 96 -11.97 -15.54 14.73
CA GLU A 96 -13.16 -15.39 13.90
C GLU A 96 -12.78 -15.06 12.47
N PHE A 97 -13.62 -15.46 11.54
CA PHE A 97 -13.51 -15.08 10.14
C PHE A 97 -14.88 -14.87 9.52
N ALA A 98 -14.93 -13.96 8.54
CA ALA A 98 -16.05 -13.78 7.64
C ALA A 98 -15.59 -14.07 6.22
N SER A 99 -16.45 -14.64 5.38
CA SER A 99 -16.11 -14.95 4.00
C SER A 99 -17.21 -14.52 3.05
N GLU A 100 -16.81 -14.13 1.85
CA GLU A 100 -17.69 -13.70 0.77
C GLU A 100 -17.27 -14.37 -0.53
N GLU A 101 -18.23 -14.97 -1.24
CA GLU A 101 -17.98 -15.58 -2.54
C GLU A 101 -17.77 -14.50 -3.61
N PHE A 102 -16.90 -14.75 -4.58
CA PHE A 102 -16.63 -13.80 -5.67
C PHE A 102 -17.87 -13.42 -6.46
N GLU A 103 -18.84 -14.34 -6.58
CA GLU A 103 -20.11 -14.05 -7.25
C GLU A 103 -20.87 -12.92 -6.54
N VAL A 104 -20.89 -12.93 -5.20
CA VAL A 104 -21.53 -11.86 -4.40
C VAL A 104 -20.81 -10.54 -4.62
N ILE A 105 -19.49 -10.55 -4.61
CA ILE A 105 -18.66 -9.35 -4.82
C ILE A 105 -18.86 -8.80 -6.25
N ARG A 106 -18.88 -9.66 -7.27
CA ARG A 106 -19.17 -9.25 -8.67
C ARG A 106 -20.55 -8.59 -8.77
N ASN A 107 -21.56 -9.18 -8.12
CA ASN A 107 -22.92 -8.60 -8.08
C ASN A 107 -22.98 -7.26 -7.36
N ASN A 108 -22.01 -6.97 -6.48
CA ASN A 108 -21.82 -5.69 -5.80
C ASN A 108 -20.80 -4.78 -6.52
N SER A 109 -20.69 -4.89 -7.85
CA SER A 109 -19.78 -4.07 -8.67
C SER A 109 -18.30 -4.21 -8.30
N GLY A 110 -17.88 -5.42 -7.95
CA GLY A 110 -16.49 -5.75 -7.57
C GLY A 110 -16.05 -5.21 -6.22
N LYS A 111 -16.99 -4.82 -5.35
CA LYS A 111 -16.70 -4.30 -4.01
C LYS A 111 -17.09 -5.31 -2.96
N PRO A 112 -16.13 -5.83 -2.16
CA PRO A 112 -16.44 -6.66 -1.01
C PRO A 112 -17.37 -5.92 -0.03
N THR A 113 -18.33 -6.64 0.56
CA THR A 113 -19.22 -6.09 1.60
C THR A 113 -18.64 -6.25 2.99
N LEU A 114 -17.66 -7.15 3.14
CA LEU A 114 -16.96 -7.35 4.38
C LEU A 114 -16.12 -6.11 4.74
N LYS A 115 -16.16 -5.74 6.02
CA LYS A 115 -15.34 -4.64 6.56
C LYS A 115 -13.86 -5.02 6.47
N ASP A 116 -13.06 -4.14 5.88
CA ASP A 116 -11.61 -4.32 5.85
C ASP A 116 -11.02 -4.07 7.25
N VAL A 117 -10.71 -5.17 7.95
CA VAL A 117 -10.11 -5.15 9.30
C VAL A 117 -8.59 -4.99 9.26
N THR A 118 -7.95 -5.02 8.09
CA THR A 118 -6.52 -4.74 7.93
C THR A 118 -6.23 -3.25 7.81
N ASN A 119 -7.23 -2.45 7.45
CA ASN A 119 -7.10 -1.01 7.29
C ASN A 119 -7.26 -0.29 8.64
N ILE A 120 -6.16 -0.18 9.36
CA ILE A 120 -6.11 0.53 10.65
C ILE A 120 -5.96 2.01 10.39
N SER A 121 -7.11 2.70 10.29
CA SER A 121 -7.14 4.15 10.18
C SER A 121 -6.98 4.80 11.56
N PRO A 122 -5.97 5.66 11.78
CA PRO A 122 -5.69 6.28 13.09
C PRO A 122 -6.73 7.32 13.54
N GLY A 123 -7.95 7.20 13.18
CA GLY A 123 -9.00 8.16 13.45
C GLY A 123 -10.33 7.58 13.91
N GLY A 124 -10.33 6.37 14.46
CA GLY A 124 -11.46 5.78 15.18
C GLY A 124 -12.80 5.80 14.46
N GLY A 125 -13.32 4.64 14.10
CA GLY A 125 -14.73 4.35 14.00
C GLY A 125 -15.51 5.20 13.00
N GLY A 126 -15.52 4.83 11.79
CA GLY A 126 -16.42 5.38 10.80
C GLY A 126 -16.13 4.77 9.44
N ASN A 127 -17.01 3.91 9.06
CA ASN A 127 -17.17 3.38 7.71
C ASN A 127 -17.11 4.56 6.70
N ARG A 128 -15.92 5.01 6.35
CA ARG A 128 -15.75 5.85 5.17
C ARG A 128 -15.80 4.89 4.00
N ASN A 129 -17.02 4.46 3.66
CA ASN A 129 -17.32 4.10 2.29
C ASN A 129 -16.64 5.15 1.40
N GLN A 130 -15.60 4.76 0.69
CA GLN A 130 -15.13 5.51 -0.47
C GLN A 130 -16.19 5.37 -1.57
N ASN A 131 -17.40 5.79 -1.28
CA ASN A 131 -18.38 6.14 -2.29
C ASN A 131 -17.90 7.44 -2.91
N ASN A 132 -16.95 7.34 -3.83
CA ASN A 132 -16.80 8.33 -4.89
C ASN A 132 -17.96 8.15 -5.88
N SER A 133 -19.19 8.31 -5.41
CA SER A 133 -20.30 8.64 -6.27
C SER A 133 -20.10 10.10 -6.66
N ASN A 134 -19.64 10.32 -7.89
CA ASN A 134 -19.98 11.52 -8.64
C ASN A 134 -21.50 11.50 -8.82
N GLU A 135 -22.23 11.84 -7.79
CA GLU A 135 -23.63 12.27 -7.94
C GLU A 135 -23.60 13.74 -8.30
N ASP A 136 -24.07 14.00 -9.53
CA ASP A 136 -24.48 15.31 -10.00
C ASP A 136 -25.30 16.03 -8.91
N ARG A 137 -24.65 16.90 -8.17
CA ARG A 137 -25.35 17.91 -7.39
C ARG A 137 -25.61 19.11 -8.29
N ASN A 138 -26.71 19.02 -9.03
CA ASN A 138 -27.45 20.21 -9.40
C ASN A 138 -28.14 20.71 -8.12
N ASP A 139 -27.51 21.60 -7.40
CA ASP A 139 -28.18 22.47 -6.46
C ASP A 139 -27.82 23.92 -6.86
N ASP A 140 -28.82 24.53 -7.52
CA ASP A 140 -28.95 25.97 -7.62
C ASP A 140 -29.00 26.55 -6.18
N ASN A 141 -27.87 27.02 -5.70
CA ASN A 141 -27.82 27.92 -4.57
C ASN A 141 -26.84 29.05 -4.87
N ASP A 142 -27.45 30.09 -5.41
CA ASP A 142 -26.89 31.42 -5.60
C ASP A 142 -26.61 32.01 -4.20
N SER A 143 -25.37 31.90 -3.74
CA SER A 143 -24.83 32.71 -2.67
C SER A 143 -23.41 33.09 -3.05
N ASN A 144 -23.29 34.28 -3.62
CA ASN A 144 -22.07 35.06 -3.74
C ASN A 144 -21.44 35.23 -2.35
N GLU A 145 -20.46 34.41 -2.02
CA GLU A 145 -19.38 34.77 -1.11
C GLU A 145 -18.08 34.55 -1.88
N GLU A 146 -17.62 35.60 -2.55
CA GLU A 146 -16.24 35.74 -2.99
C GLU A 146 -15.36 35.82 -1.73
N GLU A 147 -15.14 34.71 -1.04
CA GLU A 147 -13.94 34.56 -0.24
C GLU A 147 -12.78 34.30 -1.22
N SER A 148 -12.12 35.37 -1.59
CA SER A 148 -10.80 35.29 -2.20
C SER A 148 -9.83 34.71 -1.17
N SER A 149 -9.82 33.40 -0.99
CA SER A 149 -8.70 32.72 -0.38
C SER A 149 -7.52 32.92 -1.31
N ASN A 150 -6.59 33.79 -0.94
CA ASN A 150 -5.25 33.82 -1.47
C ASN A 150 -4.56 32.49 -1.05
N ASP A 151 -5.04 31.37 -1.57
CA ASP A 151 -4.38 30.09 -1.40
C ASP A 151 -3.07 30.13 -2.19
N GLU A 152 -2.01 30.55 -1.53
CA GLU A 152 -0.67 30.46 -2.09
C GLU A 152 -0.42 28.99 -2.46
N LYS A 153 0.00 28.78 -3.72
CA LYS A 153 0.36 27.44 -4.18
C LYS A 153 1.45 26.86 -3.28
N PRO A 154 1.33 25.60 -2.85
CA PRO A 154 2.36 24.99 -2.01
C PRO A 154 3.71 24.99 -2.72
N THR A 155 4.77 25.32 -2.00
CA THR A 155 6.14 25.24 -2.52
C THR A 155 6.64 23.81 -2.35
N ILE A 156 7.17 23.21 -3.42
CA ILE A 156 7.73 21.86 -3.42
C ILE A 156 9.22 21.93 -3.66
N GLU A 157 9.98 21.38 -2.73
CA GLU A 157 11.42 21.16 -2.86
C GLU A 157 11.68 19.64 -2.92
N ARG A 158 12.41 19.19 -3.93
CA ARG A 158 12.74 17.77 -4.10
C ARG A 158 14.21 17.60 -4.40
N THR A 159 14.86 16.72 -3.67
CA THR A 159 16.28 16.39 -3.81
C THR A 159 16.45 14.89 -3.93
N VAL A 160 17.23 14.46 -4.92
CA VAL A 160 17.64 13.06 -5.12
C VAL A 160 19.10 12.93 -4.70
N SER A 161 19.39 11.98 -3.80
CA SER A 161 20.77 11.71 -3.37
C SER A 161 21.59 11.13 -4.52
N SER A 162 22.82 11.61 -4.68
CA SER A 162 23.79 11.03 -5.62
C SER A 162 24.39 9.71 -5.09
N ALA A 163 24.37 9.50 -3.77
CA ALA A 163 24.87 8.30 -3.13
C ALA A 163 23.76 7.25 -3.01
N HIS A 164 24.15 5.97 -3.02
CA HIS A 164 23.26 4.86 -2.71
C HIS A 164 23.41 4.50 -1.23
N GLU A 165 22.30 4.06 -0.64
CA GLU A 165 22.23 3.58 0.74
C GLU A 165 21.70 2.14 0.74
N ILE A 166 22.22 1.31 1.67
CA ILE A 166 21.71 -0.06 1.84
C ILE A 166 20.65 -0.05 2.94
N VAL A 167 19.42 -0.44 2.59
CA VAL A 167 18.29 -0.58 3.51
C VAL A 167 17.83 -2.03 3.48
N ASN A 168 18.01 -2.77 4.55
CA ASN A 168 17.62 -4.19 4.68
C ASN A 168 18.08 -5.09 3.50
N GLY A 169 19.27 -4.80 2.97
CA GLY A 169 19.85 -5.52 1.83
C GLY A 169 19.50 -4.94 0.47
N PHE A 170 18.60 -3.99 0.37
CA PHE A 170 18.28 -3.29 -0.86
C PHE A 170 19.23 -2.12 -1.11
N ASN A 171 19.73 -2.03 -2.35
CA ASN A 171 20.52 -0.88 -2.78
C ASN A 171 19.58 0.23 -3.26
N CYS A 172 19.49 1.33 -2.51
CA CYS A 172 18.47 2.35 -2.68
C CYS A 172 19.04 3.71 -3.06
N LYS A 173 18.29 4.47 -3.83
CA LYS A 173 18.42 5.92 -3.92
C LYS A 173 17.47 6.58 -2.93
N LYS A 174 17.97 7.61 -2.24
CA LYS A 174 17.15 8.40 -1.31
C LYS A 174 16.60 9.63 -2.02
N ILE A 175 15.32 9.86 -1.85
CA ILE A 175 14.63 11.08 -2.26
C ILE A 175 14.15 11.81 -1.02
N THR A 176 14.34 13.12 -0.96
CA THR A 176 13.75 13.99 0.05
C THR A 176 12.81 14.95 -0.66
N THR A 177 11.56 14.98 -0.26
CA THR A 177 10.53 15.91 -0.77
C THR A 177 10.00 16.72 0.40
N ARG A 178 10.01 18.04 0.27
CA ARG A 178 9.41 18.98 1.22
C ARG A 178 8.32 19.75 0.53
N ILE A 179 7.15 19.80 1.13
CA ILE A 179 5.99 20.53 0.65
C ILE A 179 5.63 21.55 1.73
N SER A 180 5.81 22.82 1.44
CA SER A 180 5.54 23.93 2.38
C SER A 180 4.24 24.62 1.97
N ARG A 181 3.41 24.90 2.94
CA ARG A 181 2.17 25.67 2.84
C ARG A 181 2.07 26.58 4.07
N ASP A 182 1.20 27.58 4.03
CA ASP A 182 0.88 28.40 5.21
C ASP A 182 0.49 27.49 6.37
N GLY A 183 1.11 27.71 7.53
CA GLY A 183 0.87 26.89 8.73
C GLY A 183 1.77 25.68 8.91
N GLY A 184 2.84 25.53 8.07
CA GLY A 184 3.84 24.49 8.28
C GLY A 184 4.33 23.80 7.02
N TYR A 185 4.93 22.63 7.17
CA TYR A 185 5.42 21.85 6.04
C TYR A 185 5.35 20.33 6.30
N MET A 186 5.24 19.60 5.23
CA MET A 186 5.40 18.14 5.21
C MET A 186 6.76 17.79 4.61
N GLN A 187 7.51 16.96 5.29
CA GLN A 187 8.76 16.40 4.78
C GLN A 187 8.62 14.90 4.63
N MET A 188 8.99 14.39 3.46
CA MET A 188 8.98 12.97 3.14
C MET A 188 10.37 12.54 2.67
N GLN A 189 10.86 11.41 3.15
CA GLN A 189 12.08 10.78 2.68
C GLN A 189 11.76 9.35 2.25
N GLU A 190 12.17 8.99 1.04
CA GLU A 190 11.91 7.69 0.46
C GLU A 190 13.21 7.06 0.01
N TRP A 191 13.36 5.76 0.28
CA TRP A 191 14.45 4.94 -0.23
C TRP A 191 13.88 3.98 -1.27
N ILE A 192 14.27 4.21 -2.53
CA ILE A 192 13.75 3.51 -3.70
C ILE A 192 14.81 2.54 -4.22
N THR A 193 14.44 1.27 -4.31
CA THR A 193 15.29 0.23 -4.92
C THR A 193 14.90 -0.02 -6.38
N PRO A 194 15.87 -0.16 -7.30
CA PRO A 194 15.60 -0.61 -8.67
C PRO A 194 15.35 -2.12 -8.75
N ASP A 195 15.62 -2.90 -7.69
CA ASP A 195 15.31 -4.33 -7.64
C ASP A 195 13.84 -4.53 -7.32
N THR A 196 13.04 -4.67 -8.37
CA THR A 196 11.58 -4.70 -8.30
C THR A 196 10.96 -6.06 -8.55
N SER A 197 11.75 -7.08 -8.84
CA SER A 197 11.26 -8.38 -9.32
C SER A 197 10.25 -9.05 -8.36
N PHE A 198 10.55 -9.06 -7.07
CA PHE A 198 9.66 -9.60 -6.03
C PHE A 198 8.39 -8.79 -5.88
N PHE A 199 8.51 -7.46 -5.90
CA PHE A 199 7.36 -6.56 -5.77
C PHE A 199 6.43 -6.65 -6.97
N ILE A 200 6.98 -6.73 -8.18
CA ILE A 200 6.20 -6.94 -9.41
C ILE A 200 5.42 -8.26 -9.33
N PHE A 201 6.05 -9.33 -8.84
CA PHE A 201 5.37 -10.61 -8.66
C PHE A 201 4.18 -10.46 -7.71
N VAL A 202 4.39 -9.91 -6.50
CA VAL A 202 3.34 -9.75 -5.49
C VAL A 202 2.21 -8.84 -6.01
N ASN A 203 2.56 -7.70 -6.61
CA ASN A 203 1.59 -6.76 -7.18
C ASN A 203 0.76 -7.40 -8.30
N ASN A 204 1.38 -8.25 -9.15
CA ASN A 204 0.66 -8.96 -10.20
C ASN A 204 -0.30 -10.01 -9.61
N ILE A 205 0.12 -10.75 -8.57
CA ILE A 205 -0.77 -11.70 -7.89
C ILE A 205 -1.94 -10.94 -7.27
N GLU A 206 -1.69 -9.89 -6.49
CA GLU A 206 -2.75 -9.09 -5.88
C GLU A 206 -3.71 -8.54 -6.94
N LYS A 207 -3.18 -7.96 -8.01
CA LYS A 207 -3.98 -7.48 -9.14
C LYS A 207 -4.87 -8.58 -9.72
N ASN A 208 -4.28 -9.72 -10.05
CA ASN A 208 -5.00 -10.83 -10.69
C ASN A 208 -6.14 -11.36 -9.80
N VAL A 209 -5.90 -11.53 -8.49
CA VAL A 209 -6.94 -11.99 -7.56
C VAL A 209 -8.03 -10.94 -7.35
N VAL A 210 -7.70 -9.64 -7.33
CA VAL A 210 -8.68 -8.55 -7.24
C VAL A 210 -9.52 -8.48 -8.51
N GLU A 211 -8.90 -8.56 -9.68
CA GLU A 211 -9.61 -8.54 -10.96
C GLU A 211 -10.48 -9.78 -11.17
N SER A 212 -10.19 -10.92 -10.52
CA SER A 212 -10.99 -12.15 -10.66
C SER A 212 -12.40 -12.05 -10.09
N TYR A 213 -12.65 -11.09 -9.18
CA TYR A 213 -14.00 -10.76 -8.70
C TYR A 213 -14.50 -9.40 -9.19
N ASP A 214 -13.98 -8.91 -10.32
CA ASP A 214 -14.30 -7.61 -10.92
C ASP A 214 -13.92 -6.41 -10.03
N GLY A 215 -13.03 -6.59 -9.09
CA GLY A 215 -12.52 -5.53 -8.23
C GLY A 215 -11.58 -4.59 -8.98
N SER A 216 -11.51 -3.34 -8.50
CA SER A 216 -10.58 -2.35 -9.04
C SER A 216 -9.27 -2.38 -8.25
N TYR A 217 -8.21 -2.84 -8.89
CA TYR A 217 -6.86 -2.77 -8.30
C TYR A 217 -6.29 -1.37 -8.44
N SER A 218 -5.83 -0.80 -7.34
CA SER A 218 -5.12 0.47 -7.32
C SER A 218 -3.84 0.31 -6.50
N LYS A 219 -2.70 0.47 -7.14
CA LYS A 219 -1.42 0.52 -6.43
C LYS A 219 -1.39 1.75 -5.51
N THR A 220 -0.86 1.60 -4.31
CA THR A 220 -0.62 2.72 -3.39
C THR A 220 0.19 3.82 -4.10
N PRO A 221 -0.30 5.07 -4.10
CA PRO A 221 0.39 6.16 -4.77
C PRO A 221 1.80 6.38 -4.20
N SER A 222 2.78 6.52 -5.08
CA SER A 222 4.14 6.92 -4.71
C SER A 222 4.22 8.45 -4.48
N SER A 223 5.32 8.94 -3.90
CA SER A 223 5.55 10.39 -3.80
C SER A 223 5.57 11.08 -5.17
N ASN A 224 5.98 10.36 -6.22
CA ASN A 224 5.93 10.86 -7.59
C ASN A 224 4.49 11.23 -7.99
N ASP A 225 3.52 10.39 -7.63
CA ASP A 225 2.10 10.63 -7.93
C ASP A 225 1.55 11.82 -7.14
N TRP A 226 1.96 11.95 -5.87
CA TRP A 226 1.56 13.07 -5.02
C TRP A 226 2.08 14.39 -5.55
N VAL A 227 3.38 14.47 -5.83
CA VAL A 227 4.04 15.68 -6.31
C VAL A 227 3.45 16.13 -7.66
N SER A 228 3.17 15.16 -8.56
CA SER A 228 2.55 15.46 -9.86
C SER A 228 1.11 15.97 -9.74
N ARG A 229 0.38 15.59 -8.69
CA ARG A 229 -0.98 16.10 -8.43
C ARG A 229 -0.97 17.54 -7.87
N ILE A 230 0.03 17.87 -7.04
CA ILE A 230 0.13 19.18 -6.39
C ILE A 230 0.67 20.22 -7.40
N ASP A 231 1.65 19.85 -8.21
CA ASP A 231 2.26 20.75 -9.21
C ASP A 231 2.44 20.00 -10.55
N PRO A 232 1.36 19.87 -11.35
CA PRO A 232 1.39 19.14 -12.61
C PRO A 232 2.26 19.80 -13.68
N ASP A 233 2.54 21.08 -13.56
CA ASP A 233 3.34 21.85 -14.52
C ASP A 233 4.85 21.66 -14.31
N ARG A 234 5.26 21.11 -13.17
CA ARG A 234 6.65 20.92 -12.81
C ARG A 234 7.11 19.49 -13.08
N ASN A 235 8.06 19.35 -14.00
CA ASN A 235 8.69 18.06 -14.28
C ASN A 235 9.71 17.73 -13.18
N PHE A 236 9.30 16.87 -12.23
CA PHE A 236 10.22 16.30 -11.25
C PHE A 236 10.91 15.06 -11.81
N GLU A 237 12.16 14.84 -11.41
CA GLU A 237 12.87 13.60 -11.74
C GLU A 237 12.13 12.41 -11.13
N ILE A 238 11.65 11.50 -11.97
CA ILE A 238 11.01 10.24 -11.55
C ILE A 238 12.10 9.20 -11.39
N ILE A 239 12.23 8.66 -10.17
CA ILE A 239 13.14 7.57 -9.90
C ILE A 239 12.35 6.26 -9.99
N PRO A 240 12.64 5.42 -10.99
CA PRO A 240 11.93 4.13 -11.12
C PRO A 240 12.36 3.17 -10.02
N GLY A 241 11.41 2.39 -9.52
CA GLY A 241 11.68 1.39 -8.49
C GLY A 241 10.54 1.24 -7.49
N GLU A 242 10.82 0.53 -6.42
CA GLU A 242 9.89 0.32 -5.31
C GLU A 242 10.42 0.96 -4.02
N VAL A 243 9.52 1.57 -3.27
CA VAL A 243 9.83 2.19 -1.98
C VAL A 243 10.00 1.11 -0.92
N VAL A 244 11.18 0.96 -0.37
CA VAL A 244 11.48 -0.01 0.70
C VAL A 244 11.54 0.61 2.08
N LYS A 245 11.65 1.94 2.14
CA LYS A 245 11.54 2.72 3.37
C LYS A 245 10.98 4.09 3.04
N ASN A 246 10.09 4.57 3.90
CA ASN A 246 9.52 5.90 3.83
C ASN A 246 9.43 6.49 5.22
N THR A 247 9.87 7.74 5.39
CA THR A 247 9.60 8.54 6.58
C THR A 247 8.83 9.79 6.17
N MET A 248 7.78 10.12 6.91
CA MET A 248 6.99 11.31 6.69
C MET A 248 6.80 12.04 8.01
N GLU A 249 7.01 13.35 7.99
CA GLU A 249 6.80 14.23 9.13
C GLU A 249 5.97 15.43 8.69
N MET A 250 4.99 15.79 9.49
CA MET A 250 4.24 17.03 9.36
C MET A 250 4.68 17.95 10.52
N LEU A 251 5.15 19.13 10.18
CA LEU A 251 5.64 20.12 11.12
C LEU A 251 4.77 21.37 11.01
N ASP A 252 4.48 21.98 12.14
CA ASP A 252 3.81 23.28 12.22
C ASP A 252 4.77 24.45 11.92
N GLU A 253 4.28 25.67 12.07
CA GLU A 253 5.06 26.91 11.84
C GLU A 253 6.24 27.05 12.81
N GLU A 254 6.10 26.56 14.02
CA GLU A 254 7.13 26.57 15.05
C GLU A 254 8.19 25.47 14.82
N GLY A 255 7.94 24.54 13.88
CA GLY A 255 8.79 23.40 13.58
C GLY A 255 8.59 22.23 14.53
N GLU A 256 7.49 22.21 15.29
CA GLU A 256 7.13 21.07 16.12
C GLU A 256 6.43 19.99 15.28
N THR A 257 6.78 18.73 15.54
CA THR A 257 6.20 17.61 14.79
C THR A 257 4.77 17.34 15.25
N SER A 258 3.81 17.59 14.36
CA SER A 258 2.39 17.32 14.60
C SER A 258 1.98 15.89 14.21
N PHE A 259 2.72 15.24 13.32
CA PHE A 259 2.51 13.84 12.90
C PHE A 259 3.81 13.27 12.36
N SER A 260 4.09 11.99 12.64
CA SER A 260 5.14 11.27 11.91
C SER A 260 4.75 9.85 11.57
N MET A 261 5.27 9.36 10.46
CA MET A 261 5.12 7.99 9.98
C MET A 261 6.47 7.47 9.50
N ASP A 262 6.84 6.28 9.95
CA ASP A 262 7.98 5.51 9.45
C ASP A 262 7.49 4.17 8.94
N MET A 263 7.69 3.89 7.66
CA MET A 263 7.41 2.59 7.03
C MET A 263 8.72 1.99 6.53
N GLU A 264 8.91 0.70 6.77
CA GLU A 264 10.11 -0.02 6.35
C GLU A 264 9.81 -1.46 5.99
N ILE A 265 10.28 -1.92 4.83
CA ILE A 265 10.28 -3.32 4.45
C ILE A 265 11.45 -4.02 5.13
N LEU A 266 11.13 -4.92 6.06
CA LEU A 266 12.12 -5.62 6.87
C LEU A 266 12.76 -6.79 6.11
N SER A 267 11.98 -7.48 5.29
CA SER A 267 12.47 -8.59 4.47
C SER A 267 11.55 -8.90 3.30
N VAL A 268 12.16 -9.34 2.20
CA VAL A 268 11.48 -9.96 1.07
C VAL A 268 12.17 -11.29 0.78
N LYS A 269 11.42 -12.37 0.68
CA LYS A 269 11.95 -13.72 0.51
C LYS A 269 11.14 -14.49 -0.53
N SER A 270 11.84 -15.13 -1.46
CA SER A 270 11.28 -16.24 -2.21
C SER A 270 11.38 -17.49 -1.37
N VAL A 271 10.27 -18.19 -1.19
CA VAL A 271 10.19 -19.43 -0.42
C VAL A 271 9.48 -20.50 -1.23
N PRO A 272 9.69 -21.79 -0.95
CA PRO A 272 8.87 -22.85 -1.51
C PRO A 272 7.40 -22.65 -1.16
N TYR A 273 6.49 -23.08 -2.02
CA TYR A 273 5.06 -22.99 -1.76
C TYR A 273 4.68 -23.75 -0.49
N ASP A 274 4.00 -23.06 0.41
CA ASP A 274 3.49 -23.58 1.67
C ASP A 274 1.99 -23.29 1.80
N SER A 275 1.16 -24.30 1.55
CA SER A 275 -0.30 -24.18 1.62
C SER A 275 -0.83 -23.77 2.99
N LEU A 276 -0.08 -24.04 4.08
CA LEU A 276 -0.48 -23.65 5.44
C LEU A 276 -0.45 -22.13 5.63
N LYS A 277 0.35 -21.43 4.82
CA LYS A 277 0.36 -19.97 4.80
C LYS A 277 -0.94 -19.37 4.24
N PHE A 278 -1.73 -20.15 3.53
CA PHE A 278 -3.00 -19.74 2.91
C PHE A 278 -4.20 -20.49 3.50
N ALA A 279 -4.05 -21.07 4.68
CA ALA A 279 -5.13 -21.73 5.41
C ALA A 279 -5.43 -20.97 6.71
N LEU A 280 -6.70 -20.92 7.07
CA LEU A 280 -7.09 -20.52 8.43
C LEU A 280 -6.96 -21.72 9.37
N PRO A 281 -6.58 -21.51 10.65
CA PRO A 281 -6.61 -22.57 11.66
C PRO A 281 -8.03 -23.14 11.84
N GLU A 282 -8.13 -24.44 12.12
CA GLU A 282 -9.42 -25.15 12.25
C GLU A 282 -10.31 -24.62 13.39
N GLU A 283 -9.69 -23.98 14.40
CA GLU A 283 -10.43 -23.42 15.54
C GLU A 283 -11.15 -22.11 15.24
N PHE A 284 -10.98 -21.54 14.04
CA PHE A 284 -11.66 -20.30 13.67
C PHE A 284 -13.15 -20.52 13.44
N LYS A 285 -13.96 -19.58 13.92
CA LYS A 285 -15.40 -19.60 13.77
C LYS A 285 -15.83 -18.67 12.65
N LEU A 286 -16.72 -19.15 11.80
CA LEU A 286 -17.37 -18.33 10.80
C LEU A 286 -18.39 -17.40 11.48
N VAL A 287 -18.31 -16.11 11.17
CA VAL A 287 -19.25 -15.06 11.58
C VAL A 287 -19.75 -14.30 10.36
N ASP A 288 -20.88 -13.59 10.50
CA ASP A 288 -21.42 -12.80 9.39
C ASP A 288 -20.57 -11.55 9.12
N GLN A 289 -20.01 -10.95 10.17
CA GLN A 289 -19.13 -9.77 10.12
C GLN A 289 -18.15 -9.82 11.29
N LEU A 290 -16.98 -9.20 11.08
CA LEU A 290 -15.97 -8.98 12.13
C LEU A 290 -16.21 -7.61 12.81
N ASP A 291 -15.93 -7.55 14.12
CA ASP A 291 -16.07 -6.33 14.93
C ASP A 291 -14.94 -5.31 14.71
#